data_179f496a703fde2b9dd1ac0e433e7a67
#
_entry.id   179f496a703fde2b9dd1ac0e433e7a67
#
_cell.length_a   1.000
_cell.length_b   1.000
_cell.length_c   1.000
_cell.angle_alpha   90.00
_cell.angle_beta   90.00
_cell.angle_gamma   90.00
#
_symmetry.space_group_name_H-M   'P 1'
#
loop_
_entity.id
_entity.type
_entity.pdbx_description
1 polymer ?
#
loop_
_entity_poly.entity_id
_entity_poly.type
_entity_poly.pdbx_seq_one_letter_code
_entity_poly.pdbx_strand_id
1 'polypeptide(L)'
;MERRYIDGELRESVVEDRRVNDRLIVIKLVVGEYTLNVISAYAPHVGLDEEVKRRFWEGIDEIVRQVPPAEILFIGGDFNGHIGATAGGYGEVHEGFGFGERNGEGTMLLDFAKAFGLVIANSRFPKRNEHLVTFQNAVTKTQIDYLLLRRCGSGLYKNCKVILHETLTTQYRLLVIDVGIRLKRRTRTTREHRESGGEP
;
A
#
# COMPACT_ATOMS: atom_id res chain seq x y z
N MET A 1 12.79 -14.63 -5.60
CA MET A 1 13.32 -13.43 -6.29
C MET A 1 12.13 -12.69 -6.87
N GLU A 2 11.51 -11.79 -6.09
CA GLU A 2 10.36 -11.00 -6.55
C GLU A 2 10.83 -10.01 -7.61
N ARG A 3 10.26 -10.11 -8.82
CA ARG A 3 10.45 -9.10 -9.85
C ARG A 3 9.62 -7.88 -9.46
N ARG A 4 10.28 -6.78 -9.12
CA ARG A 4 9.64 -5.48 -8.95
C ARG A 4 9.21 -4.96 -10.32
N TYR A 5 7.90 -4.87 -10.51
CA TYR A 5 7.34 -4.23 -11.71
C TYR A 5 7.01 -2.77 -11.38
N ILE A 6 7.92 -1.87 -11.67
CA ILE A 6 7.62 -0.44 -11.79
C ILE A 6 7.55 -0.16 -13.28
N ASP A 7 6.44 0.39 -13.75
CA ASP A 7 6.28 0.79 -15.14
C ASP A 7 7.38 1.76 -15.55
N GLY A 8 7.80 1.71 -16.83
CA GLY A 8 8.93 2.46 -17.34
C GLY A 8 8.87 3.96 -17.04
N GLU A 9 7.68 4.57 -17.11
CA GLU A 9 7.46 5.98 -16.78
C GLU A 9 7.67 6.31 -15.29
N LEU A 10 7.33 5.40 -14.39
CA LEU A 10 7.52 5.58 -12.93
C LEU A 10 8.94 5.25 -12.48
N ARG A 11 9.70 4.52 -13.28
CA ARG A 11 11.06 4.11 -12.92
C ARG A 11 12.00 5.31 -12.77
N GLU A 12 11.84 6.33 -13.59
CA GLU A 12 12.61 7.58 -13.52
C GLU A 12 12.23 8.43 -12.29
N SER A 13 11.07 8.17 -11.71
CA SER A 13 10.58 8.86 -10.51
C SER A 13 11.10 8.27 -9.20
N VAL A 14 11.77 7.10 -9.23
CA VAL A 14 12.32 6.44 -8.05
C VAL A 14 13.55 7.21 -7.58
N VAL A 15 13.50 7.73 -6.36
CA VAL A 15 14.61 8.47 -5.73
C VAL A 15 15.30 7.65 -4.62
N GLU A 16 14.62 6.64 -4.07
CA GLU A 16 15.17 5.71 -3.10
C GLU A 16 14.59 4.30 -3.32
N ASP A 17 15.44 3.29 -3.25
CA ASP A 17 15.09 1.87 -3.26
C ASP A 17 15.95 1.18 -2.20
N ARG A 18 15.34 0.89 -1.04
CA ARG A 18 16.05 0.36 0.12
C ARG A 18 15.40 -0.92 0.62
N ARG A 19 16.17 -2.01 0.60
CA ARG A 19 15.82 -3.23 1.31
C ARG A 19 16.26 -3.09 2.77
N VAL A 20 15.29 -3.02 3.69
CA VAL A 20 15.57 -2.88 5.13
C VAL A 20 16.03 -4.21 5.73
N ASN A 21 15.29 -5.29 5.39
CA ASN A 21 15.62 -6.66 5.79
C ASN A 21 14.98 -7.66 4.80
N ASP A 22 14.88 -8.93 5.18
CA ASP A 22 14.26 -9.98 4.35
C ASP A 22 12.74 -9.84 4.18
N ARG A 23 12.09 -9.01 5.00
CA ARG A 23 10.63 -8.83 5.07
C ARG A 23 10.14 -7.42 4.70
N LEU A 24 11.01 -6.42 4.68
CA LEU A 24 10.65 -5.02 4.50
C LEU A 24 11.49 -4.36 3.41
N ILE A 25 10.81 -3.75 2.45
CA ILE A 25 11.40 -2.97 1.36
C ILE A 25 10.72 -1.62 1.32
N VAL A 26 11.49 -0.55 1.15
CA VAL A 26 11.00 0.82 1.00
C VAL A 26 11.38 1.34 -0.37
N ILE A 27 10.40 1.90 -1.08
CA ILE A 27 10.63 2.61 -2.34
C ILE A 27 10.06 4.01 -2.18
N LYS A 28 10.87 5.03 -2.48
CA LYS A 28 10.45 6.41 -2.50
C LYS A 28 10.41 6.93 -3.93
N LEU A 29 9.28 7.54 -4.30
CA LEU A 29 9.09 8.11 -5.63
C LEU A 29 8.73 9.59 -5.51
N VAL A 30 9.19 10.39 -6.49
CA VAL A 30 8.77 11.79 -6.64
C VAL A 30 8.01 11.90 -7.96
N VAL A 31 6.71 12.17 -7.88
CA VAL A 31 5.80 12.27 -9.02
C VAL A 31 5.15 13.65 -9.02
N GLY A 32 5.65 14.57 -9.85
CA GLY A 32 5.23 15.97 -9.83
C GLY A 32 5.57 16.67 -8.51
N GLU A 33 4.55 17.13 -7.80
CA GLU A 33 4.69 17.79 -6.49
C GLU A 33 4.58 16.79 -5.31
N TYR A 34 4.36 15.52 -5.58
CA TYR A 34 4.09 14.50 -4.56
C TYR A 34 5.30 13.61 -4.32
N THR A 35 5.58 13.37 -3.06
CA THR A 35 6.50 12.33 -2.61
C THR A 35 5.69 11.15 -2.09
N LEU A 36 5.91 9.99 -2.67
CA LEU A 36 5.25 8.74 -2.33
C LEU A 36 6.24 7.79 -1.68
N ASN A 37 5.89 7.27 -0.53
CA ASN A 37 6.64 6.21 0.16
C ASN A 37 5.82 4.93 0.05
N VAL A 38 6.37 3.92 -0.58
CA VAL A 38 5.77 2.60 -0.75
C VAL A 38 6.57 1.60 0.05
N ILE A 39 5.93 0.99 1.04
CA ILE A 39 6.52 -0.06 1.87
C ILE A 39 5.93 -1.40 1.42
N SER A 40 6.78 -2.33 0.99
CA SER A 40 6.40 -3.72 0.79
C SER A 40 6.72 -4.50 2.05
N ALA A 41 5.71 -5.19 2.61
CA ALA A 41 5.79 -5.90 3.86
C ALA A 41 5.42 -7.39 3.68
N TYR A 42 6.19 -8.27 4.34
CA TYR A 42 5.90 -9.69 4.46
C TYR A 42 5.96 -10.10 5.92
N ALA A 43 4.80 -10.08 6.59
CA ALA A 43 4.72 -10.37 8.01
C ALA A 43 5.03 -11.84 8.32
N PRO A 44 5.57 -12.14 9.51
CA PRO A 44 5.74 -13.50 10.00
C PRO A 44 4.39 -14.24 10.09
N HIS A 45 4.36 -15.51 9.69
CA HIS A 45 3.18 -16.34 9.88
C HIS A 45 3.05 -16.80 11.36
N VAL A 46 1.85 -17.28 11.73
CA VAL A 46 1.47 -17.69 13.11
C VAL A 46 2.49 -18.61 13.78
N GLY A 47 3.09 -19.54 13.04
CA GLY A 47 4.01 -20.55 13.58
C GLY A 47 5.44 -20.06 13.86
N LEU A 48 5.75 -18.78 13.57
CA LEU A 48 7.08 -18.24 13.87
C LEU A 48 7.18 -17.72 15.31
N ASP A 49 8.44 -17.68 15.80
CA ASP A 49 8.79 -17.20 17.11
C ASP A 49 8.29 -15.75 17.36
N GLU A 50 7.84 -15.48 18.58
CA GLU A 50 7.35 -14.17 19.00
C GLU A 50 8.42 -13.07 18.85
N GLU A 51 9.70 -13.41 19.00
CA GLU A 51 10.79 -12.48 18.79
C GLU A 51 10.89 -12.06 17.31
N VAL A 52 10.63 -12.96 16.37
CA VAL A 52 10.58 -12.64 14.92
C VAL A 52 9.40 -11.73 14.62
N LYS A 53 8.25 -11.99 15.23
CA LYS A 53 7.06 -11.15 15.09
C LYS A 53 7.31 -9.75 15.66
N ARG A 54 7.87 -9.65 16.86
CA ARG A 54 8.21 -8.40 17.51
C ARG A 54 9.15 -7.55 16.65
N ARG A 55 10.25 -8.12 16.15
CA ARG A 55 11.20 -7.43 15.26
C ARG A 55 10.57 -6.93 13.97
N PHE A 56 9.62 -7.66 13.41
CA PHE A 56 8.89 -7.22 12.22
C PHE A 56 8.08 -5.95 12.53
N TRP A 57 7.28 -5.97 13.61
CA TRP A 57 6.44 -4.84 13.98
C TRP A 57 7.26 -3.62 14.42
N GLU A 58 8.34 -3.82 15.14
CA GLU A 58 9.29 -2.73 15.49
C GLU A 58 9.93 -2.14 14.23
N GLY A 59 10.35 -2.95 13.29
CA GLY A 59 10.97 -2.50 12.06
C GLY A 59 10.03 -1.68 11.16
N ILE A 60 8.77 -2.11 11.00
CA ILE A 60 7.80 -1.35 10.21
C ILE A 60 7.36 -0.06 10.94
N ASP A 61 7.24 -0.09 12.27
CA ASP A 61 6.96 1.08 13.13
C ASP A 61 8.04 2.16 12.93
N GLU A 62 9.31 1.77 13.00
CA GLU A 62 10.44 2.67 12.80
C GLU A 62 10.41 3.33 11.42
N ILE A 63 10.15 2.55 10.37
CA ILE A 63 10.06 3.07 9.00
C ILE A 63 8.92 4.09 8.87
N VAL A 64 7.73 3.76 9.39
CA VAL A 64 6.53 4.62 9.26
C VAL A 64 6.71 5.94 10.02
N ARG A 65 7.41 5.94 11.17
CA ARG A 65 7.75 7.16 11.93
C ARG A 65 8.69 8.09 11.18
N GLN A 66 9.56 7.56 10.32
CA GLN A 66 10.47 8.34 9.50
C GLN A 66 9.79 9.03 8.32
N VAL A 67 8.60 8.59 7.90
CA VAL A 67 7.88 9.20 6.77
C VAL A 67 7.17 10.48 7.21
N PRO A 68 7.53 11.66 6.67
CA PRO A 68 6.89 12.92 6.99
C PRO A 68 5.37 12.89 6.81
N PRO A 69 4.58 13.58 7.67
CA PRO A 69 3.12 13.61 7.55
C PRO A 69 2.60 14.17 6.22
N ALA A 70 3.37 15.06 5.58
CA ALA A 70 3.01 15.67 4.30
C ALA A 70 3.25 14.73 3.10
N GLU A 71 4.02 13.67 3.27
CA GLU A 71 4.29 12.70 2.21
C GLU A 71 3.23 11.59 2.18
N ILE A 72 2.94 11.10 0.99
CA ILE A 72 1.97 10.01 0.79
C ILE A 72 2.64 8.69 1.20
N LEU A 73 1.93 7.91 2.01
CA LEU A 73 2.39 6.61 2.48
C LEU A 73 1.44 5.51 2.03
N PHE A 74 1.99 4.50 1.36
CA PHE A 74 1.36 3.23 1.05
C PHE A 74 2.16 2.09 1.71
N ILE A 75 1.46 1.16 2.34
CA ILE A 75 2.05 -0.07 2.86
C ILE A 75 1.26 -1.22 2.26
N GLY A 76 1.91 -2.09 1.52
CA GLY A 76 1.25 -3.24 0.89
C GLY A 76 2.02 -4.53 1.13
N GLY A 77 1.29 -5.63 1.26
CA GLY A 77 1.90 -6.93 1.38
C GLY A 77 1.06 -7.98 2.06
N ASP A 78 1.69 -9.13 2.29
CA ASP A 78 1.12 -10.25 3.03
C ASP A 78 1.38 -10.06 4.53
N PHE A 79 0.31 -9.85 5.28
CA PHE A 79 0.39 -9.66 6.74
C PHE A 79 0.09 -10.94 7.53
N ASN A 80 -0.17 -12.05 6.86
CA ASN A 80 -0.44 -13.35 7.48
C ASN A 80 -1.51 -13.31 8.60
N GLY A 81 -2.36 -12.27 8.60
CA GLY A 81 -3.39 -12.02 9.60
C GLY A 81 -4.78 -11.85 8.98
N HIS A 82 -5.80 -12.21 9.72
CA HIS A 82 -7.20 -12.05 9.31
C HIS A 82 -7.85 -10.91 10.10
N ILE A 83 -8.28 -9.85 9.41
CA ILE A 83 -8.92 -8.68 10.04
C ILE A 83 -10.40 -8.89 10.35
N GLY A 84 -11.02 -9.96 9.79
CA GLY A 84 -12.43 -10.28 9.95
C GLY A 84 -13.36 -9.58 8.98
N ALA A 85 -14.61 -10.07 8.93
CA ALA A 85 -15.63 -9.55 8.02
C ALA A 85 -16.24 -8.21 8.48
N THR A 86 -16.05 -7.83 9.76
CA THR A 86 -16.64 -6.63 10.37
C THR A 86 -15.59 -5.80 11.10
N ALA A 87 -15.86 -4.51 11.25
CA ALA A 87 -14.94 -3.59 11.94
C ALA A 87 -14.66 -3.95 13.41
N GLY A 88 -15.65 -4.45 14.16
CA GLY A 88 -15.47 -4.97 15.52
C GLY A 88 -14.63 -4.09 16.45
N GLY A 89 -14.94 -2.80 16.57
CA GLY A 89 -14.22 -1.83 17.40
C GLY A 89 -13.09 -1.06 16.69
N TYR A 90 -12.84 -1.33 15.40
CA TYR A 90 -11.81 -0.69 14.59
C TYR A 90 -12.39 0.13 13.41
N GLY A 91 -13.57 0.75 13.59
CA GLY A 91 -14.28 1.47 12.52
C GLY A 91 -13.49 2.60 11.87
N GLU A 92 -12.48 3.15 12.54
CA GLU A 92 -11.58 4.16 11.99
C GLU A 92 -10.50 3.60 11.05
N VAL A 93 -10.27 2.29 11.06
CA VAL A 93 -9.22 1.58 10.30
C VAL A 93 -9.83 0.62 9.30
N HIS A 94 -10.81 -0.15 9.77
CA HIS A 94 -11.51 -1.20 9.05
C HIS A 94 -12.93 -0.72 8.77
N GLU A 95 -13.22 -0.36 7.53
CA GLU A 95 -14.51 0.26 7.15
C GLU A 95 -15.67 -0.77 7.00
N GLY A 96 -15.51 -2.00 7.52
CA GLY A 96 -16.56 -2.98 7.68
C GLY A 96 -16.63 -4.07 6.62
N PHE A 97 -15.70 -4.11 5.66
CA PHE A 97 -15.69 -5.12 4.61
C PHE A 97 -14.40 -5.93 4.64
N GLY A 98 -14.49 -7.19 5.03
CA GLY A 98 -13.38 -8.13 5.07
C GLY A 98 -13.86 -9.57 4.89
N PHE A 99 -12.97 -10.52 5.04
CA PHE A 99 -13.25 -11.93 4.84
C PHE A 99 -12.89 -12.77 6.06
N GLY A 100 -13.79 -13.68 6.42
CA GLY A 100 -13.58 -14.64 7.52
C GLY A 100 -13.67 -14.03 8.92
N GLU A 101 -13.10 -14.75 9.87
CA GLU A 101 -13.03 -14.36 11.28
C GLU A 101 -11.69 -13.70 11.60
N ARG A 102 -11.68 -12.77 12.56
CA ARG A 102 -10.47 -12.11 13.03
C ARG A 102 -9.62 -13.05 13.87
N ASN A 103 -8.30 -12.99 13.66
CA ASN A 103 -7.32 -13.68 14.50
C ASN A 103 -6.37 -12.70 15.22
N GLY A 104 -5.40 -13.22 15.97
CA GLY A 104 -4.42 -12.42 16.71
C GLY A 104 -3.58 -11.52 15.81
N GLU A 105 -3.04 -12.06 14.72
CA GLU A 105 -2.21 -11.32 13.75
C GLU A 105 -3.02 -10.21 13.06
N GLY A 106 -4.29 -10.48 12.73
CA GLY A 106 -5.19 -9.46 12.19
C GLY A 106 -5.48 -8.35 13.19
N THR A 107 -5.57 -8.67 14.49
CA THR A 107 -5.70 -7.68 15.56
C THR A 107 -4.45 -6.82 15.65
N MET A 108 -3.24 -7.41 15.60
CA MET A 108 -1.98 -6.66 15.58
C MET A 108 -1.89 -5.69 14.39
N LEU A 109 -2.34 -6.12 13.21
CA LEU A 109 -2.41 -5.25 12.03
C LEU A 109 -3.37 -4.08 12.23
N LEU A 110 -4.53 -4.32 12.82
CA LEU A 110 -5.53 -3.29 13.12
C LEU A 110 -5.02 -2.29 14.18
N ASP A 111 -4.35 -2.77 15.22
CA ASP A 111 -3.73 -1.94 16.26
C ASP A 111 -2.62 -1.07 15.68
N PHE A 112 -1.74 -1.64 14.86
CA PHE A 112 -0.72 -0.91 14.13
C PHE A 112 -1.34 0.18 13.23
N ALA A 113 -2.33 -0.16 12.43
CA ALA A 113 -2.99 0.80 11.56
C ALA A 113 -3.65 1.94 12.35
N LYS A 114 -4.27 1.62 13.50
CA LYS A 114 -4.87 2.60 14.41
C LYS A 114 -3.82 3.54 15.01
N ALA A 115 -2.70 3.00 15.49
CA ALA A 115 -1.62 3.77 16.10
C ALA A 115 -1.01 4.82 15.14
N PHE A 116 -0.97 4.51 13.84
CA PHE A 116 -0.40 5.40 12.81
C PHE A 116 -1.45 6.19 11.99
N GLY A 117 -2.72 6.12 12.34
CA GLY A 117 -3.80 6.80 11.62
C GLY A 117 -3.94 6.32 10.17
N LEU A 118 -3.68 5.02 9.94
CA LEU A 118 -3.83 4.37 8.65
C LEU A 118 -5.25 3.83 8.49
N VAL A 119 -5.64 3.59 7.23
CA VAL A 119 -6.85 2.87 6.87
C VAL A 119 -6.49 1.70 5.95
N ILE A 120 -7.23 0.61 6.07
CA ILE A 120 -7.06 -0.58 5.22
C ILE A 120 -7.93 -0.41 3.97
N ALA A 121 -7.32 -0.12 2.83
CA ALA A 121 -8.01 0.22 1.58
C ALA A 121 -8.94 -0.89 1.08
N ASN A 122 -8.54 -2.15 1.20
CA ASN A 122 -9.33 -3.27 0.75
C ASN A 122 -10.49 -3.65 1.71
N SER A 123 -10.62 -2.98 2.86
CA SER A 123 -11.79 -3.09 3.75
C SER A 123 -12.83 -1.98 3.56
N ARG A 124 -12.60 -1.03 2.64
CA ARG A 124 -13.41 0.19 2.52
C ARG A 124 -14.69 0.02 1.71
N PHE A 125 -14.64 -0.75 0.64
CA PHE A 125 -15.76 -0.84 -0.30
C PHE A 125 -16.48 -2.18 -0.18
N PRO A 126 -17.84 -2.20 -0.26
CA PRO A 126 -18.58 -3.44 -0.30
C PRO A 126 -18.15 -4.25 -1.53
N LYS A 127 -17.72 -5.49 -1.31
CA LYS A 127 -17.28 -6.40 -2.36
C LYS A 127 -17.82 -7.80 -2.12
N ARG A 128 -17.97 -8.55 -3.20
CA ARG A 128 -18.20 -9.99 -3.10
C ARG A 128 -16.95 -10.66 -2.51
N ASN A 129 -17.14 -11.75 -1.77
CA ASN A 129 -16.04 -12.49 -1.14
C ASN A 129 -14.92 -12.87 -2.11
N GLU A 130 -15.24 -13.14 -3.36
CA GLU A 130 -14.26 -13.46 -4.41
C GLU A 130 -13.25 -12.33 -4.68
N HIS A 131 -13.64 -11.07 -4.44
CA HIS A 131 -12.79 -9.88 -4.58
C HIS A 131 -12.07 -9.46 -3.30
N LEU A 132 -12.31 -10.19 -2.20
CA LEU A 132 -11.63 -10.00 -0.91
C LEU A 132 -10.54 -11.04 -0.69
N VAL A 133 -10.76 -12.27 -1.18
CA VAL A 133 -9.82 -13.39 -1.04
C VAL A 133 -8.56 -13.14 -1.85
N THR A 134 -7.42 -13.02 -1.17
CA THR A 134 -6.10 -12.79 -1.75
C THR A 134 -5.26 -14.05 -1.88
N PHE A 135 -5.53 -15.05 -1.02
CA PHE A 135 -4.89 -16.37 -1.07
C PHE A 135 -5.95 -17.47 -1.15
N GLN A 136 -5.74 -18.45 -2.04
CA GLN A 136 -6.62 -19.60 -2.20
C GLN A 136 -5.81 -20.84 -2.59
N ASN A 137 -6.05 -21.94 -1.87
CA ASN A 137 -5.60 -23.28 -2.26
C ASN A 137 -6.79 -24.23 -2.40
N ALA A 138 -6.54 -25.54 -2.53
CA ALA A 138 -7.61 -26.56 -2.69
C ALA A 138 -8.54 -26.65 -1.47
N VAL A 139 -8.11 -26.24 -0.29
CA VAL A 139 -8.83 -26.42 0.99
C VAL A 139 -9.27 -25.09 1.58
N THR A 140 -8.49 -24.01 1.41
CA THR A 140 -8.63 -22.77 2.16
C THR A 140 -8.73 -21.56 1.24
N LYS A 141 -9.57 -20.60 1.64
CA LYS A 141 -9.63 -19.25 1.08
C LYS A 141 -9.42 -18.26 2.19
N THR A 142 -8.49 -17.32 2.03
CA THR A 142 -8.16 -16.31 3.04
C THR A 142 -7.89 -14.94 2.43
N GLN A 143 -8.05 -13.92 3.26
CA GLN A 143 -7.59 -12.57 3.00
C GLN A 143 -6.44 -12.30 3.96
N ILE A 144 -5.22 -12.22 3.42
CA ILE A 144 -3.98 -12.01 4.18
C ILE A 144 -3.13 -10.88 3.61
N ASP A 145 -3.42 -10.46 2.37
CA ASP A 145 -2.77 -9.32 1.76
C ASP A 145 -3.62 -8.06 1.95
N TYR A 146 -2.98 -6.98 2.39
CA TYR A 146 -3.63 -5.71 2.66
C TYR A 146 -2.84 -4.55 2.07
N LEU A 147 -3.59 -3.49 1.75
CA LEU A 147 -3.05 -2.18 1.37
C LEU A 147 -3.50 -1.16 2.40
N LEU A 148 -2.53 -0.54 3.08
CA LEU A 148 -2.75 0.49 4.07
C LEU A 148 -2.26 1.84 3.52
N LEU A 149 -2.95 2.91 3.91
CA LEU A 149 -2.56 4.27 3.57
C LEU A 149 -2.98 5.23 4.69
N ARG A 150 -2.33 6.40 4.76
CA ARG A 150 -2.73 7.43 5.72
C ARG A 150 -4.15 7.91 5.44
N ARG A 151 -4.92 8.13 6.48
CA ARG A 151 -6.31 8.61 6.40
C ARG A 151 -6.43 9.95 5.66
N CYS A 152 -5.49 10.88 5.86
CA CYS A 152 -5.45 12.15 5.15
C CYS A 152 -5.30 11.97 3.62
N GLY A 153 -4.73 10.87 3.15
CA GLY A 153 -4.63 10.48 1.75
C GLY A 153 -5.80 9.66 1.22
N SER A 154 -6.81 9.36 2.05
CA SER A 154 -7.92 8.46 1.68
C SER A 154 -8.79 8.96 0.53
N GLY A 155 -8.79 10.26 0.22
CA GLY A 155 -9.44 10.83 -0.97
C GLY A 155 -8.70 10.60 -2.29
N LEU A 156 -7.44 10.14 -2.24
CA LEU A 156 -6.62 9.91 -3.43
C LEU A 156 -6.91 8.56 -4.08
N TYR A 157 -7.42 7.58 -3.34
CA TYR A 157 -7.71 6.27 -3.92
C TYR A 157 -9.20 6.10 -4.23
N LYS A 158 -9.46 5.52 -5.39
CA LYS A 158 -10.82 5.38 -5.93
C LYS A 158 -11.37 3.99 -5.76
N ASN A 159 -10.51 2.98 -5.76
CA ASN A 159 -10.90 1.58 -5.65
C ASN A 159 -9.71 0.74 -5.18
N CYS A 160 -10.01 -0.38 -4.51
CA CYS A 160 -9.03 -1.40 -4.15
C CYS A 160 -9.70 -2.77 -4.30
N LYS A 161 -9.17 -3.65 -5.12
CA LYS A 161 -9.79 -4.95 -5.43
C LYS A 161 -8.78 -6.02 -5.79
N VAL A 162 -9.17 -7.27 -5.60
CA VAL A 162 -8.47 -8.44 -6.14
C VAL A 162 -8.87 -8.65 -7.60
N ILE A 163 -7.90 -8.90 -8.47
CA ILE A 163 -8.12 -9.26 -9.87
C ILE A 163 -8.25 -10.79 -9.96
N LEU A 164 -9.42 -11.26 -10.36
CA LEU A 164 -9.80 -12.67 -10.25
C LEU A 164 -9.04 -13.61 -11.21
N HIS A 165 -8.61 -13.10 -12.36
CA HIS A 165 -7.99 -13.90 -13.41
C HIS A 165 -6.47 -13.74 -13.51
N GLU A 166 -5.89 -12.90 -12.65
CA GLU A 166 -4.45 -12.72 -12.56
C GLU A 166 -3.94 -13.32 -11.25
N THR A 167 -3.21 -14.42 -11.38
CA THR A 167 -2.52 -15.07 -10.26
C THR A 167 -1.04 -14.77 -10.36
N LEU A 168 -0.45 -14.26 -9.27
CA LEU A 168 1.00 -14.04 -9.16
C LEU A 168 1.75 -15.38 -9.04
N THR A 169 1.06 -16.35 -8.42
CA THR A 169 1.45 -17.76 -8.30
C THR A 169 0.17 -18.60 -8.32
N THR A 170 0.28 -19.91 -8.23
CA THR A 170 -0.91 -20.81 -8.20
C THR A 170 -1.89 -20.53 -7.06
N GLN A 171 -1.51 -19.77 -6.04
CA GLN A 171 -2.30 -19.57 -4.82
C GLN A 171 -2.59 -18.09 -4.49
N TYR A 172 -1.72 -17.15 -4.91
CA TYR A 172 -1.85 -15.72 -4.62
C TYR A 172 -2.52 -14.97 -5.78
N ARG A 173 -3.43 -14.08 -5.44
CA ARG A 173 -4.14 -13.21 -6.39
C ARG A 173 -3.59 -11.79 -6.31
N LEU A 174 -3.62 -11.09 -7.43
CA LEU A 174 -3.16 -9.72 -7.52
C LEU A 174 -4.14 -8.77 -6.82
N LEU A 175 -3.69 -8.08 -5.78
CA LEU A 175 -4.40 -6.99 -5.13
C LEU A 175 -3.98 -5.66 -5.74
N VAL A 176 -4.94 -4.86 -6.22
CA VAL A 176 -4.70 -3.61 -6.94
C VAL A 176 -5.43 -2.46 -6.28
N ILE A 177 -4.79 -1.30 -6.22
CA ILE A 177 -5.37 -0.03 -5.81
C ILE A 177 -5.26 1.01 -6.93
N ASP A 178 -6.37 1.70 -7.22
CA ASP A 178 -6.41 2.82 -8.16
C ASP A 178 -6.20 4.13 -7.41
N VAL A 179 -5.09 4.83 -7.71
CA VAL A 179 -4.72 6.09 -7.07
C VAL A 179 -4.81 7.24 -8.07
N GLY A 180 -5.58 8.26 -7.72
CA GLY A 180 -5.78 9.46 -8.56
C GLY A 180 -4.88 10.62 -8.13
N ILE A 181 -3.62 10.65 -8.57
CA ILE A 181 -2.72 11.77 -8.37
C ILE A 181 -2.88 12.77 -9.51
N ARG A 182 -3.29 14.01 -9.20
CA ARG A 182 -3.42 15.08 -10.19
C ARG A 182 -2.07 15.75 -10.40
N LEU A 183 -1.45 15.50 -11.53
CA LEU A 183 -0.25 16.22 -11.95
C LEU A 183 -0.67 17.58 -12.55
N LYS A 184 -0.18 18.69 -12.01
CA LYS A 184 -0.32 20.00 -12.65
C LYS A 184 0.53 19.98 -13.92
N ARG A 185 -0.08 20.16 -15.07
CA ARG A 185 0.68 20.36 -16.33
C ARG A 185 1.59 21.56 -16.17
N ARG A 186 2.90 21.37 -16.28
CA ARG A 186 3.85 22.45 -16.44
C ARG A 186 3.52 23.18 -17.76
N THR A 187 2.91 24.34 -17.66
CA THR A 187 2.75 25.24 -18.81
C THR A 187 4.16 25.64 -19.25
N ARG A 188 4.58 25.17 -20.41
CA ARG A 188 5.82 25.63 -21.05
C ARG A 188 5.59 27.11 -21.37
N THR A 189 6.17 28.02 -20.60
CA THR A 189 6.21 29.43 -20.95
C THR A 189 7.20 29.56 -22.11
N THR A 190 6.68 29.64 -23.34
CA THR A 190 7.46 30.01 -24.51
C THR A 190 7.86 31.47 -24.31
N ARG A 191 9.11 31.73 -23.95
CA ARG A 191 9.69 33.06 -24.04
C ARG A 191 9.81 33.36 -25.53
N GLU A 192 8.90 34.19 -26.07
CA GLU A 192 9.10 34.85 -27.33
C GLU A 192 10.29 35.81 -27.20
N HIS A 193 11.36 35.49 -27.92
CA HIS A 193 12.47 36.40 -28.16
C HIS A 193 11.93 37.49 -29.07
N ARG A 194 11.58 38.65 -28.53
CA ARG A 194 11.42 39.87 -29.34
C ARG A 194 12.81 40.29 -29.77
N GLU A 195 13.14 39.99 -31.01
CA GLU A 195 14.20 40.68 -31.74
C GLU A 195 13.76 42.12 -31.97
N SER A 196 14.41 43.04 -31.27
CA SER A 196 14.32 44.46 -31.60
C SER A 196 15.15 44.70 -32.85
N GLY A 197 14.49 44.72 -34.02
CA GLY A 197 15.05 45.26 -35.24
C GLY A 197 15.32 46.74 -35.05
N GLY A 198 16.59 47.11 -35.00
CA GLY A 198 17.03 48.48 -35.25
C GLY A 198 17.25 48.62 -36.72
N GLU A 199 16.69 49.63 -37.28
CA GLU A 199 17.02 50.14 -38.61
C GLU A 199 17.49 51.59 -38.52
N PRO A 200 18.10 52.10 -39.57
CA PRO A 200 19.40 52.77 -39.61
C PRO A 200 19.32 54.27 -39.32
#